data_0a0a8ebc77dfdfa68631bcb5fade271f
#
_entry.id   0a0a8ebc77dfdfa68631bcb5fade271f
#
_cell.length_a   1.000
_cell.length_b   1.000
_cell.length_c   1.000
_cell.angle_alpha   90.00
_cell.angle_beta   90.00
_cell.angle_gamma   90.00
#
_symmetry.space_group_name_H-M   'P 1'
#
loop_
_entity.id
_entity.type
_entity.pdbx_description
1 polymer ?
#
loop_
_entity_poly.entity_id
_entity_poly.type
_entity_poly.pdbx_seq_one_letter_code
_entity_poly.pdbx_strand_id
1 'polypeptide(L)'
;VELMGRIEPAKTFITRALEAGKHVVTANKDLLAVHGAELLEIAKAHNVALYYEAAVAGGIPILRTLVNSLASDKITRVLGVVNGTSNFMMTKMVEEGWSYADALAEAQRLGFAESDPTNDVDGIDAAYKMVILSQFAFGMNVKFEDVAHQGIRNITPEDVAVAQDLGYVVKLVGSIEETASGIAAEVTPTLLPKAHPLASVNGVMNAVFVESIGIGESMYYGPGAGQKPTATSVVADIVRIVRRLNDGTIGKDFNEYSRELVLANPEDVKANYYFSILAPDSKGQVLKLAEIFNAQDISFKQILQEDSDGQFASVVIITHQVNQTQFKNLVEKLDSEANFELLNTFKVLGE
;
A
#
# COMPACT_ATOMS: atom_id res chain seq x y z
N VAL A 1 -1.44 18.49 20.95
CA VAL A 1 -1.63 18.09 19.54
C VAL A 1 -0.35 18.40 18.78
N GLU A 2 0.14 17.44 17.99
CA GLU A 2 1.31 17.61 17.15
C GLU A 2 0.88 17.41 15.67
N LEU A 3 1.16 18.40 14.82
CA LEU A 3 0.82 18.43 13.40
C LEU A 3 1.95 19.06 12.55
N MET A 4 3.19 19.05 13.06
CA MET A 4 4.34 19.66 12.37
C MET A 4 4.86 18.78 11.22
N GLY A 5 4.67 17.46 11.36
CA GLY A 5 5.27 16.49 10.43
C GLY A 5 6.78 16.30 10.63
N ARG A 6 7.36 15.41 9.84
CA ARG A 6 8.76 14.95 9.94
C ARG A 6 9.08 14.25 11.26
N ILE A 7 10.24 13.64 11.37
CA ILE A 7 10.64 12.92 12.59
C ILE A 7 11.06 13.91 13.68
N GLU A 8 12.01 14.78 13.40
CA GLU A 8 12.43 15.83 14.34
C GLU A 8 11.96 17.21 13.86
N PRO A 9 11.59 18.09 14.76
CA PRO A 9 11.61 18.02 16.23
C PRO A 9 10.36 17.36 16.85
N ALA A 10 9.46 16.78 16.08
CA ALA A 10 8.20 16.21 16.55
C ALA A 10 8.43 15.10 17.58
N LYS A 11 9.37 14.17 17.33
CA LYS A 11 9.75 13.11 18.28
C LYS A 11 10.13 13.68 19.65
N THR A 12 11.05 14.64 19.66
CA THR A 12 11.50 15.30 20.90
C THR A 12 10.34 15.92 21.67
N PHE A 13 9.42 16.62 20.99
CA PHE A 13 8.31 17.28 21.66
C PHE A 13 7.26 16.29 22.17
N ILE A 14 6.94 15.27 21.42
CA ILE A 14 6.02 14.21 21.86
C ILE A 14 6.59 13.47 23.06
N THR A 15 7.85 13.02 22.99
CA THR A 15 8.52 12.34 24.09
C THR A 15 8.45 13.18 25.39
N ARG A 16 8.85 14.44 25.33
CA ARG A 16 8.79 15.35 26.51
C ARG A 16 7.38 15.57 27.02
N ALA A 17 6.38 15.60 26.12
CA ALA A 17 4.99 15.75 26.53
C ALA A 17 4.48 14.50 27.26
N LEU A 18 4.78 13.31 26.74
CA LEU A 18 4.39 12.04 27.34
C LEU A 18 5.06 11.85 28.72
N GLU A 19 6.37 12.11 28.83
CA GLU A 19 7.14 12.07 30.09
C GLU A 19 6.62 13.06 31.12
N ALA A 20 6.09 14.21 30.68
CA ALA A 20 5.45 15.20 31.54
C ALA A 20 3.99 14.85 31.91
N GLY A 21 3.52 13.62 31.63
CA GLY A 21 2.17 13.18 31.98
C GLY A 21 1.06 13.78 31.09
N LYS A 22 1.37 14.23 29.87
CA LYS A 22 0.41 14.85 28.96
C LYS A 22 -0.02 13.86 27.89
N HIS A 23 -1.32 13.79 27.64
CA HIS A 23 -1.86 13.05 26.50
C HIS A 23 -1.50 13.74 25.20
N VAL A 24 -1.23 12.96 24.14
CA VAL A 24 -0.81 13.44 22.83
C VAL A 24 -1.74 12.92 21.75
N VAL A 25 -2.08 13.80 20.80
CA VAL A 25 -2.72 13.46 19.55
C VAL A 25 -1.83 13.93 18.42
N THR A 26 -1.53 13.06 17.46
CA THR A 26 -0.68 13.36 16.29
C THR A 26 -1.27 12.82 15.00
N ALA A 27 -0.91 13.42 13.86
CA ALA A 27 -1.20 12.90 12.52
C ALA A 27 0.11 12.52 11.77
N ASN A 28 1.23 12.45 12.48
CA ASN A 28 2.57 12.31 11.94
C ASN A 28 2.91 10.83 11.65
N LYS A 29 2.47 10.34 10.49
CA LYS A 29 2.67 8.96 10.09
C LYS A 29 4.14 8.55 9.98
N ASP A 30 4.99 9.47 9.49
CA ASP A 30 6.43 9.21 9.30
C ASP A 30 7.09 8.89 10.65
N LEU A 31 6.80 9.71 11.66
CA LEU A 31 7.28 9.50 13.01
C LEU A 31 6.74 8.20 13.63
N LEU A 32 5.45 7.93 13.43
CA LEU A 32 4.81 6.73 14.00
C LEU A 32 5.29 5.44 13.36
N ALA A 33 5.53 5.44 12.04
CA ALA A 33 6.05 4.27 11.35
C ALA A 33 7.47 3.89 11.81
N VAL A 34 8.29 4.89 12.19
CA VAL A 34 9.69 4.65 12.60
C VAL A 34 9.83 4.51 14.11
N HIS A 35 9.10 5.30 14.90
CA HIS A 35 9.26 5.41 16.36
C HIS A 35 7.96 5.16 17.14
N GLY A 36 6.90 4.67 16.48
CA GLY A 36 5.60 4.48 17.12
C GLY A 36 5.65 3.55 18.34
N ALA A 37 6.36 2.43 18.23
CA ALA A 37 6.51 1.48 19.33
C ALA A 37 7.21 2.12 20.56
N GLU A 38 8.31 2.84 20.34
CA GLU A 38 9.04 3.56 21.39
C GLU A 38 8.14 4.59 22.11
N LEU A 39 7.39 5.38 21.33
CA LEU A 39 6.51 6.41 21.88
C LEU A 39 5.31 5.81 22.62
N LEU A 40 4.79 4.67 22.20
CA LEU A 40 3.73 3.95 22.91
C LEU A 40 4.21 3.38 24.24
N GLU A 41 5.43 2.84 24.32
CA GLU A 41 6.01 2.39 25.58
C GLU A 41 6.18 3.54 26.56
N ILE A 42 6.63 4.71 26.09
CA ILE A 42 6.72 5.93 26.93
C ILE A 42 5.32 6.35 27.41
N ALA A 43 4.33 6.38 26.52
CA ALA A 43 2.96 6.72 26.89
C ALA A 43 2.39 5.76 27.94
N LYS A 44 2.63 4.47 27.79
CA LYS A 44 2.23 3.41 28.73
C LYS A 44 2.92 3.57 30.09
N ALA A 45 4.23 3.80 30.11
CA ALA A 45 5.00 3.99 31.34
C ALA A 45 4.50 5.19 32.17
N HIS A 46 3.99 6.23 31.51
CA HIS A 46 3.47 7.44 32.15
C HIS A 46 1.93 7.47 32.29
N ASN A 47 1.25 6.36 31.94
CA ASN A 47 -0.21 6.23 31.97
C ASN A 47 -0.95 7.37 31.24
N VAL A 48 -0.46 7.71 30.04
CA VAL A 48 -1.03 8.73 29.16
C VAL A 48 -1.39 8.14 27.80
N ALA A 49 -2.32 8.79 27.08
CA ALA A 49 -2.74 8.38 25.76
C ALA A 49 -1.85 9.01 24.68
N LEU A 50 -1.52 8.23 23.65
CA LEU A 50 -0.98 8.68 22.38
C LEU A 50 -1.92 8.19 21.27
N TYR A 51 -2.71 9.09 20.65
CA TYR A 51 -3.70 8.77 19.63
C TYR A 51 -3.34 9.40 18.30
N TYR A 52 -3.66 8.70 17.20
CA TYR A 52 -3.21 9.08 15.86
C TYR A 52 -4.12 8.59 14.72
N GLU A 53 -5.45 8.65 14.90
CA GLU A 53 -6.40 8.24 13.86
C GLU A 53 -6.12 8.93 12.52
N ALA A 54 -5.78 10.21 12.55
CA ALA A 54 -5.50 11.02 11.37
C ALA A 54 -4.21 10.64 10.62
N ALA A 55 -3.37 9.78 11.19
CA ALA A 55 -2.11 9.38 10.56
C ALA A 55 -2.32 8.45 9.35
N VAL A 56 -3.43 7.72 9.29
CA VAL A 56 -3.76 6.83 8.17
C VAL A 56 -5.10 7.22 7.56
N ALA A 57 -5.10 7.43 6.24
CA ALA A 57 -6.30 7.75 5.45
C ALA A 57 -7.13 8.94 6.01
N GLY A 58 -6.47 9.85 6.68
CA GLY A 58 -6.92 11.16 7.15
C GLY A 58 -8.33 11.24 7.74
N GLY A 59 -9.34 11.37 6.91
CA GLY A 59 -10.75 11.48 7.33
C GLY A 59 -11.49 10.15 7.51
N ILE A 60 -10.86 9.02 7.16
CA ILE A 60 -11.46 7.68 7.29
C ILE A 60 -11.18 7.14 8.71
N PRO A 61 -12.18 6.80 9.52
CA PRO A 61 -11.95 6.32 10.89
C PRO A 61 -11.55 4.84 10.92
N ILE A 62 -10.44 4.50 10.24
CA ILE A 62 -10.04 3.11 10.00
C ILE A 62 -9.38 2.46 11.21
N LEU A 63 -8.46 3.15 11.88
CA LEU A 63 -7.68 2.53 12.96
C LEU A 63 -8.58 2.06 14.11
N ARG A 64 -9.51 2.90 14.53
CA ARG A 64 -10.50 2.53 15.54
C ARG A 64 -11.50 1.49 15.06
N THR A 65 -11.86 1.51 13.80
CA THR A 65 -12.77 0.50 13.24
C THR A 65 -12.13 -0.89 13.32
N LEU A 66 -10.88 -1.03 12.95
CA LEU A 66 -10.17 -2.31 13.02
C LEU A 66 -10.20 -2.91 14.43
N VAL A 67 -9.92 -2.12 15.47
CA VAL A 67 -9.77 -2.64 16.84
C VAL A 67 -11.06 -2.62 17.68
N ASN A 68 -12.05 -1.79 17.34
CA ASN A 68 -13.28 -1.71 18.11
C ASN A 68 -14.46 -2.39 17.41
N SER A 69 -14.68 -2.05 16.12
CA SER A 69 -15.84 -2.57 15.38
C SER A 69 -15.60 -3.99 14.87
N LEU A 70 -14.37 -4.33 14.55
CA LEU A 70 -13.95 -5.66 14.10
C LEU A 70 -13.28 -6.49 15.21
N ALA A 71 -13.38 -6.07 16.47
CA ALA A 71 -12.70 -6.70 17.61
C ALA A 71 -13.06 -8.18 17.82
N SER A 72 -14.21 -8.63 17.34
CA SER A 72 -14.67 -10.03 17.43
C SER A 72 -14.36 -10.83 16.16
N ASP A 73 -13.78 -10.21 15.16
CA ASP A 73 -13.50 -10.85 13.88
C ASP A 73 -12.00 -11.09 13.69
N LYS A 74 -11.65 -12.05 12.85
CA LYS A 74 -10.27 -12.31 12.47
C LYS A 74 -10.01 -11.67 11.09
N ILE A 75 -9.26 -10.58 11.08
CA ILE A 75 -8.78 -9.95 9.84
C ILE A 75 -7.74 -10.88 9.20
N THR A 76 -7.86 -11.12 7.91
CA THR A 76 -6.96 -11.96 7.13
C THR A 76 -6.14 -11.14 6.14
N ARG A 77 -6.72 -10.05 5.59
CA ARG A 77 -6.04 -9.17 4.64
C ARG A 77 -6.55 -7.74 4.75
N VAL A 78 -5.64 -6.80 4.57
CA VAL A 78 -5.95 -5.37 4.41
C VAL A 78 -5.33 -4.89 3.11
N LEU A 79 -6.13 -4.30 2.22
CA LEU A 79 -5.69 -3.65 1.00
C LEU A 79 -6.00 -2.16 1.10
N GLY A 80 -5.13 -1.30 0.57
CA GLY A 80 -5.34 0.13 0.65
C GLY A 80 -4.89 0.91 -0.58
N VAL A 81 -5.77 1.73 -1.12
CA VAL A 81 -5.41 2.88 -1.97
C VAL A 81 -5.33 4.08 -1.02
N VAL A 82 -4.14 4.31 -0.46
CA VAL A 82 -3.97 5.20 0.71
C VAL A 82 -3.07 6.41 0.44
N ASN A 83 -2.67 6.63 -0.80
CA ASN A 83 -1.97 7.84 -1.22
C ASN A 83 -2.79 8.60 -2.29
N GLY A 84 -3.23 9.81 -1.98
CA GLY A 84 -4.10 10.60 -2.86
C GLY A 84 -3.38 11.12 -4.11
N THR A 85 -2.09 11.45 -4.01
CA THR A 85 -1.29 11.97 -5.12
C THR A 85 -1.10 10.91 -6.21
N SER A 86 -0.58 9.75 -5.83
CA SER A 86 -0.38 8.63 -6.78
C SER A 86 -1.70 8.13 -7.34
N ASN A 87 -2.78 8.08 -6.52
CA ASN A 87 -4.10 7.69 -7.03
C ASN A 87 -4.66 8.70 -8.03
N PHE A 88 -4.49 10.01 -7.79
CA PHE A 88 -4.86 11.04 -8.76
C PHE A 88 -4.12 10.86 -10.08
N MET A 89 -2.78 10.68 -10.02
CA MET A 89 -1.96 10.46 -11.21
C MET A 89 -2.41 9.22 -11.98
N MET A 90 -2.59 8.09 -11.29
CA MET A 90 -3.09 6.85 -11.90
C MET A 90 -4.49 7.02 -12.49
N THR A 91 -5.37 7.78 -11.84
CA THR A 91 -6.69 8.09 -12.39
C THR A 91 -6.58 8.82 -13.72
N LYS A 92 -5.71 9.84 -13.82
CA LYS A 92 -5.49 10.60 -15.07
C LYS A 92 -4.88 9.73 -16.18
N MET A 93 -3.94 8.87 -15.85
CA MET A 93 -3.36 7.91 -16.80
C MET A 93 -4.42 6.92 -17.32
N VAL A 94 -5.27 6.41 -16.42
CA VAL A 94 -6.32 5.43 -16.76
C VAL A 94 -7.49 6.04 -17.53
N GLU A 95 -8.00 7.21 -17.11
CA GLU A 95 -9.22 7.79 -17.68
C GLU A 95 -8.94 8.69 -18.89
N GLU A 96 -7.78 9.35 -18.93
CA GLU A 96 -7.45 10.36 -19.94
C GLU A 96 -6.24 9.97 -20.82
N GLY A 97 -5.59 8.83 -20.54
CA GLY A 97 -4.45 8.33 -21.32
C GLY A 97 -3.19 9.19 -21.17
N TRP A 98 -3.05 9.93 -20.05
CA TRP A 98 -1.92 10.82 -19.84
C TRP A 98 -0.64 10.04 -19.57
N SER A 99 0.50 10.67 -19.93
CA SER A 99 1.79 10.18 -19.49
C SER A 99 1.99 10.40 -17.97
N TYR A 100 2.91 9.65 -17.38
CA TYR A 100 3.33 9.89 -15.99
C TYR A 100 3.76 11.36 -15.77
N ALA A 101 4.52 11.92 -16.71
CA ALA A 101 5.02 13.29 -16.62
C ALA A 101 3.90 14.33 -16.62
N ASP A 102 2.90 14.17 -17.49
CA ASP A 102 1.75 15.09 -17.57
C ASP A 102 0.89 14.97 -16.31
N ALA A 103 0.64 13.74 -15.84
CA ALA A 103 -0.12 13.49 -14.61
C ALA A 103 0.57 14.08 -13.37
N LEU A 104 1.90 13.99 -13.28
CA LEU A 104 2.68 14.59 -12.20
C LEU A 104 2.63 16.13 -12.28
N ALA A 105 2.84 16.70 -13.45
CA ALA A 105 2.80 18.15 -13.64
C ALA A 105 1.45 18.74 -13.21
N GLU A 106 0.35 18.06 -13.54
CA GLU A 106 -0.98 18.48 -13.15
C GLU A 106 -1.22 18.30 -11.64
N ALA A 107 -0.75 17.21 -11.04
CA ALA A 107 -0.82 17.00 -9.59
C ALA A 107 -0.07 18.14 -8.84
N GLN A 108 1.10 18.54 -9.33
CA GLN A 108 1.86 19.67 -8.77
C GLN A 108 1.12 21.00 -8.97
N ARG A 109 0.58 21.26 -10.15
CA ARG A 109 -0.19 22.47 -10.45
C ARG A 109 -1.41 22.63 -9.54
N LEU A 110 -2.08 21.52 -9.21
CA LEU A 110 -3.24 21.49 -8.32
C LEU A 110 -2.87 21.49 -6.82
N GLY A 111 -1.58 21.35 -6.48
CA GLY A 111 -1.10 21.29 -5.12
C GLY A 111 -1.31 19.94 -4.44
N PHE A 112 -1.54 18.87 -5.20
CA PHE A 112 -1.63 17.50 -4.69
C PHE A 112 -0.26 16.87 -4.50
N ALA A 113 0.72 17.25 -5.33
CA ALA A 113 2.12 16.86 -5.21
C ALA A 113 3.00 18.07 -4.86
N GLU A 114 4.00 17.85 -4.01
CA GLU A 114 5.07 18.82 -3.75
C GLU A 114 6.09 18.83 -4.90
N SER A 115 7.07 19.76 -4.86
CA SER A 115 8.16 19.82 -5.83
C SER A 115 9.03 18.56 -5.83
N ASP A 116 9.21 17.94 -4.68
CA ASP A 116 9.78 16.60 -4.56
C ASP A 116 8.66 15.59 -4.22
N PRO A 117 8.15 14.86 -5.20
CA PRO A 117 7.03 13.93 -5.02
C PRO A 117 7.48 12.52 -4.59
N THR A 118 8.76 12.31 -4.27
CA THR A 118 9.38 10.99 -4.04
C THR A 118 8.57 10.12 -3.08
N ASN A 119 8.15 10.69 -1.94
CA ASN A 119 7.38 9.92 -0.95
C ASN A 119 6.06 9.38 -1.53
N ASP A 120 5.42 10.13 -2.41
CA ASP A 120 4.14 9.74 -3.01
C ASP A 120 4.33 8.73 -4.15
N VAL A 121 5.21 9.08 -5.10
CA VAL A 121 5.34 8.33 -6.35
C VAL A 121 6.17 7.04 -6.22
N ASP A 122 7.02 6.93 -5.21
CA ASP A 122 7.80 5.73 -4.91
C ASP A 122 7.12 4.81 -3.88
N GLY A 123 5.91 5.17 -3.41
CA GLY A 123 5.10 4.34 -2.53
C GLY A 123 5.50 4.42 -1.05
N ILE A 124 6.43 5.30 -0.67
CA ILE A 124 6.95 5.44 0.70
C ILE A 124 5.86 5.88 1.68
N ASP A 125 5.06 6.88 1.29
CA ASP A 125 3.92 7.34 2.11
C ASP A 125 2.90 6.21 2.36
N ALA A 126 2.59 5.43 1.33
CA ALA A 126 1.73 4.28 1.48
C ALA A 126 2.35 3.19 2.37
N ALA A 127 3.66 2.95 2.26
CA ALA A 127 4.36 1.98 3.10
C ALA A 127 4.34 2.37 4.59
N TYR A 128 4.54 3.65 4.94
CA TYR A 128 4.36 4.12 6.32
C TYR A 128 2.95 3.83 6.85
N LYS A 129 1.92 3.99 6.01
CA LYS A 129 0.54 3.68 6.41
C LYS A 129 0.31 2.18 6.59
N MET A 130 0.96 1.33 5.78
CA MET A 130 0.89 -0.12 5.96
C MET A 130 1.55 -0.56 7.28
N VAL A 131 2.68 0.04 7.68
CA VAL A 131 3.29 -0.17 9.00
C VAL A 131 2.29 0.09 10.12
N ILE A 132 1.60 1.22 10.08
CA ILE A 132 0.60 1.57 11.11
C ILE A 132 -0.61 0.63 11.04
N LEU A 133 -1.12 0.33 9.85
CA LEU A 133 -2.26 -0.59 9.68
C LEU A 133 -1.96 -2.00 10.18
N SER A 134 -0.72 -2.48 10.06
CA SER A 134 -0.31 -3.80 10.57
C SER A 134 -0.46 -3.91 12.08
N GLN A 135 -0.18 -2.84 12.81
CA GLN A 135 -0.40 -2.78 14.25
C GLN A 135 -1.89 -2.97 14.59
N PHE A 136 -2.77 -2.26 13.90
CA PHE A 136 -4.20 -2.25 14.23
C PHE A 136 -4.96 -3.47 13.71
N ALA A 137 -4.54 -4.02 12.57
CA ALA A 137 -5.19 -5.18 11.97
C ALA A 137 -4.67 -6.51 12.56
N PHE A 138 -3.37 -6.57 12.86
CA PHE A 138 -2.70 -7.83 13.24
C PHE A 138 -2.00 -7.79 14.60
N GLY A 139 -1.93 -6.62 15.24
CA GLY A 139 -1.26 -6.43 16.53
C GLY A 139 0.26 -6.57 16.47
N MET A 140 0.87 -6.48 15.29
CA MET A 140 2.30 -6.72 15.06
C MET A 140 3.05 -5.43 14.77
N ASN A 141 4.31 -5.36 15.24
CA ASN A 141 5.22 -4.25 15.00
C ASN A 141 6.03 -4.48 13.71
N VAL A 142 5.38 -4.40 12.55
CA VAL A 142 6.05 -4.38 11.25
C VAL A 142 6.85 -3.09 11.13
N LYS A 143 8.09 -3.17 10.65
CA LYS A 143 8.93 -2.01 10.43
C LYS A 143 8.87 -1.58 8.97
N PHE A 144 9.30 -0.34 8.69
CA PHE A 144 9.30 0.17 7.33
C PHE A 144 10.17 -0.68 6.38
N GLU A 145 11.32 -1.16 6.85
CA GLU A 145 12.22 -2.04 6.09
C GLU A 145 11.64 -3.43 5.78
N ASP A 146 10.59 -3.84 6.50
CA ASP A 146 9.87 -5.10 6.26
C ASP A 146 8.78 -4.95 5.18
N VAL A 147 8.46 -3.71 4.78
CA VAL A 147 7.45 -3.41 3.75
C VAL A 147 8.15 -3.21 2.41
N ALA A 148 8.11 -4.22 1.55
CA ALA A 148 8.56 -4.06 0.17
C ALA A 148 7.72 -3.00 -0.54
N HIS A 149 8.35 -2.03 -1.22
CA HIS A 149 7.59 -1.01 -1.93
C HIS A 149 8.17 -0.72 -3.31
N GLN A 150 7.27 -0.56 -4.27
CA GLN A 150 7.52 -0.15 -5.65
C GLN A 150 6.57 0.98 -5.99
N GLY A 151 7.09 2.03 -6.60
CA GLY A 151 6.31 3.20 -7.02
C GLY A 151 5.73 3.09 -8.42
N ILE A 152 5.23 4.23 -8.92
CA ILE A 152 4.49 4.34 -10.18
C ILE A 152 5.31 5.00 -11.32
N ARG A 153 6.60 5.31 -11.11
CA ARG A 153 7.41 6.10 -12.06
C ARG A 153 7.54 5.48 -13.44
N ASN A 154 7.59 4.15 -13.49
CA ASN A 154 7.84 3.41 -14.72
C ASN A 154 6.55 2.94 -15.42
N ILE A 155 5.38 3.28 -14.89
CA ILE A 155 4.11 2.89 -15.51
C ILE A 155 3.91 3.74 -16.76
N THR A 156 3.68 3.08 -17.88
CA THR A 156 3.46 3.74 -19.17
C THR A 156 1.98 3.79 -19.56
N PRO A 157 1.57 4.69 -20.46
CA PRO A 157 0.21 4.68 -21.02
C PRO A 157 -0.13 3.35 -21.70
N GLU A 158 0.86 2.70 -22.32
CA GLU A 158 0.73 1.41 -22.98
C GLU A 158 0.37 0.31 -21.96
N ASP A 159 1.07 0.24 -20.83
CA ASP A 159 0.74 -0.71 -19.74
C ASP A 159 -0.70 -0.51 -19.25
N VAL A 160 -1.12 0.75 -19.12
CA VAL A 160 -2.48 1.09 -18.67
C VAL A 160 -3.51 0.66 -19.70
N ALA A 161 -3.27 0.89 -20.99
CA ALA A 161 -4.18 0.50 -22.07
C ALA A 161 -4.34 -1.03 -22.14
N VAL A 162 -3.23 -1.76 -22.11
CA VAL A 162 -3.25 -3.23 -22.11
C VAL A 162 -3.97 -3.77 -20.87
N ALA A 163 -3.71 -3.21 -19.69
CA ALA A 163 -4.42 -3.62 -18.48
C ALA A 163 -5.94 -3.40 -18.61
N GLN A 164 -6.38 -2.28 -19.21
CA GLN A 164 -7.79 -1.99 -19.46
C GLN A 164 -8.45 -2.97 -20.43
N ASP A 165 -7.75 -3.34 -21.51
CA ASP A 165 -8.23 -4.30 -22.49
C ASP A 165 -8.35 -5.71 -21.90
N LEU A 166 -7.46 -6.04 -20.96
CA LEU A 166 -7.51 -7.27 -20.18
C LEU A 166 -8.56 -7.26 -19.05
N GLY A 167 -9.30 -6.15 -18.86
CA GLY A 167 -10.37 -6.05 -17.87
C GLY A 167 -9.92 -5.58 -16.49
N TYR A 168 -8.73 -5.00 -16.40
CA TYR A 168 -8.15 -4.51 -15.13
C TYR A 168 -8.07 -2.98 -15.08
N VAL A 169 -7.81 -2.47 -13.87
CA VAL A 169 -7.44 -1.08 -13.58
C VAL A 169 -6.15 -1.10 -12.78
N VAL A 170 -5.18 -0.27 -13.15
CA VAL A 170 -3.90 -0.14 -12.42
C VAL A 170 -4.08 0.81 -11.25
N LYS A 171 -3.70 0.39 -10.05
CA LYS A 171 -3.65 1.22 -8.83
C LYS A 171 -2.36 0.96 -8.06
N LEU A 172 -1.87 1.95 -7.32
CA LEU A 172 -0.86 1.71 -6.29
C LEU A 172 -1.56 1.20 -5.04
N VAL A 173 -1.34 -0.06 -4.69
CA VAL A 173 -2.03 -0.73 -3.59
C VAL A 173 -1.03 -1.12 -2.52
N GLY A 174 -1.30 -0.70 -1.28
CA GLY A 174 -0.67 -1.29 -0.11
C GLY A 174 -1.43 -2.54 0.29
N SER A 175 -0.73 -3.60 0.64
CA SER A 175 -1.33 -4.84 1.12
C SER A 175 -0.62 -5.34 2.38
N ILE A 176 -1.40 -5.90 3.29
CA ILE A 176 -0.93 -6.67 4.43
C ILE A 176 -1.80 -7.91 4.50
N GLU A 177 -1.20 -9.09 4.53
CA GLU A 177 -1.92 -10.36 4.57
C GLU A 177 -1.30 -11.35 5.55
N GLU A 178 -2.14 -12.12 6.23
CA GLU A 178 -1.71 -13.24 7.06
C GLU A 178 -1.57 -14.47 6.17
N THR A 179 -0.37 -15.02 6.09
CA THR A 179 -0.06 -16.27 5.38
C THR A 179 0.07 -17.43 6.36
N ALA A 180 0.36 -18.62 5.85
CA ALA A 180 0.57 -19.80 6.70
C ALA A 180 1.78 -19.64 7.66
N SER A 181 2.80 -18.84 7.28
CA SER A 181 4.04 -18.69 8.03
C SER A 181 4.20 -17.34 8.72
N GLY A 182 3.32 -16.38 8.51
CA GLY A 182 3.43 -15.05 9.10
C GLY A 182 2.75 -13.96 8.29
N ILE A 183 3.17 -12.70 8.50
CA ILE A 183 2.63 -11.51 7.82
C ILE A 183 3.50 -11.15 6.63
N ALA A 184 2.86 -10.88 5.49
CA ALA A 184 3.47 -10.21 4.32
C ALA A 184 2.90 -8.80 4.20
N ALA A 185 3.77 -7.81 3.99
CA ALA A 185 3.38 -6.42 3.77
C ALA A 185 4.14 -5.82 2.58
N GLU A 186 3.41 -5.17 1.69
CA GLU A 186 4.01 -4.55 0.50
C GLU A 186 3.17 -3.37 -0.01
N VAL A 187 3.78 -2.54 -0.86
CA VAL A 187 3.12 -1.50 -1.65
C VAL A 187 3.59 -1.63 -3.08
N THR A 188 2.68 -1.97 -3.99
CA THR A 188 3.06 -2.20 -5.39
C THR A 188 1.98 -1.71 -6.35
N PRO A 189 2.35 -1.33 -7.59
CA PRO A 189 1.39 -1.23 -8.67
C PRO A 189 0.68 -2.56 -8.85
N THR A 190 -0.63 -2.53 -8.82
CA THR A 190 -1.47 -3.73 -8.83
C THR A 190 -2.58 -3.59 -9.87
N LEU A 191 -2.76 -4.63 -10.67
CA LEU A 191 -3.90 -4.80 -11.57
C LEU A 191 -5.10 -5.29 -10.76
N LEU A 192 -6.11 -4.44 -10.61
CA LEU A 192 -7.36 -4.77 -9.95
C LEU A 192 -8.42 -5.13 -11.01
N PRO A 193 -9.13 -6.26 -10.88
CA PRO A 193 -10.31 -6.51 -11.72
C PRO A 193 -11.26 -5.31 -11.68
N LYS A 194 -11.85 -4.92 -12.82
CA LYS A 194 -12.78 -3.76 -12.89
C LYS A 194 -13.96 -3.89 -11.93
N ALA A 195 -14.35 -5.11 -11.56
CA ALA A 195 -15.42 -5.38 -10.60
C ALA A 195 -14.98 -5.23 -9.13
N HIS A 196 -13.68 -5.18 -8.83
CA HIS A 196 -13.19 -5.05 -7.46
C HIS A 196 -13.51 -3.65 -6.89
N PRO A 197 -14.02 -3.52 -5.64
CA PRO A 197 -14.42 -2.23 -5.08
C PRO A 197 -13.31 -1.15 -5.11
N LEU A 198 -12.04 -1.52 -4.87
CA LEU A 198 -10.91 -0.58 -4.93
C LEU A 198 -10.65 -0.04 -6.34
N ALA A 199 -11.07 -0.70 -7.41
CA ALA A 199 -10.90 -0.22 -8.79
C ALA A 199 -11.67 1.09 -9.03
N SER A 200 -12.77 1.33 -8.30
CA SER A 200 -13.60 2.54 -8.40
C SER A 200 -13.08 3.74 -7.61
N VAL A 201 -11.99 3.58 -6.84
CA VAL A 201 -11.42 4.65 -6.01
C VAL A 201 -10.59 5.58 -6.87
N ASN A 202 -11.15 6.70 -7.30
CA ASN A 202 -10.53 7.64 -8.25
C ASN A 202 -10.17 9.00 -7.62
N GLY A 203 -9.36 9.77 -8.34
CA GLY A 203 -8.90 11.09 -7.93
C GLY A 203 -8.05 11.04 -6.68
N VAL A 204 -8.22 12.01 -5.79
CA VAL A 204 -7.46 12.12 -4.52
C VAL A 204 -8.06 11.30 -3.37
N MET A 205 -9.08 10.48 -3.66
CA MET A 205 -9.77 9.69 -2.64
C MET A 205 -8.93 8.50 -2.21
N ASN A 206 -9.13 8.09 -0.96
CA ASN A 206 -8.52 6.91 -0.37
C ASN A 206 -9.59 5.86 -0.06
N ALA A 207 -9.15 4.62 0.01
CA ALA A 207 -9.95 3.54 0.56
C ALA A 207 -9.07 2.49 1.25
N VAL A 208 -9.62 1.88 2.28
CA VAL A 208 -9.05 0.69 2.92
C VAL A 208 -10.08 -0.42 2.81
N PHE A 209 -9.68 -1.53 2.21
CA PHE A 209 -10.48 -2.73 2.02
C PHE A 209 -9.98 -3.79 2.98
N VAL A 210 -10.88 -4.37 3.75
CA VAL A 210 -10.57 -5.32 4.81
C VAL A 210 -11.28 -6.63 4.52
N GLU A 211 -10.53 -7.71 4.52
CA GLU A 211 -11.05 -9.07 4.47
C GLU A 211 -10.93 -9.72 5.84
N SER A 212 -11.99 -10.38 6.26
CA SER A 212 -12.07 -11.05 7.56
C SER A 212 -12.93 -12.30 7.49
N ILE A 213 -12.77 -13.19 8.45
CA ILE A 213 -13.47 -14.50 8.44
C ILE A 213 -14.96 -14.33 8.69
N GLY A 214 -15.35 -13.43 9.58
CA GLY A 214 -16.75 -13.31 10.03
C GLY A 214 -17.60 -12.44 9.12
N ILE A 215 -17.11 -11.23 8.77
CA ILE A 215 -17.85 -10.26 7.93
C ILE A 215 -17.61 -10.54 6.44
N GLY A 216 -16.46 -11.12 6.08
CA GLY A 216 -15.99 -11.20 4.71
C GLY A 216 -15.33 -9.90 4.30
N GLU A 217 -15.86 -9.24 3.28
CA GLU A 217 -15.29 -8.02 2.69
C GLU A 217 -15.97 -6.76 3.21
N SER A 218 -15.17 -5.76 3.52
CA SER A 218 -15.66 -4.43 3.85
C SER A 218 -14.72 -3.35 3.31
N MET A 219 -15.27 -2.22 2.84
CA MET A 219 -14.49 -1.11 2.32
C MET A 219 -14.83 0.19 3.05
N TYR A 220 -13.79 0.92 3.44
CA TYR A 220 -13.87 2.23 4.09
C TYR A 220 -13.31 3.27 3.13
N TYR A 221 -14.16 4.13 2.61
CA TYR A 221 -13.84 5.09 1.56
C TYR A 221 -14.06 6.52 2.03
N GLY A 222 -13.16 7.43 1.65
CA GLY A 222 -13.28 8.84 1.99
C GLY A 222 -12.05 9.66 1.61
N PRO A 223 -12.02 10.95 2.01
CA PRO A 223 -10.86 11.80 1.78
C PRO A 223 -9.69 11.38 2.67
N GLY A 224 -8.56 11.01 2.04
CA GLY A 224 -7.33 10.55 2.71
C GLY A 224 -6.49 11.67 3.30
N ALA A 225 -6.72 12.93 2.88
CA ALA A 225 -6.01 14.11 3.32
C ALA A 225 -6.91 15.34 3.26
N GLY A 226 -6.39 16.47 3.72
CA GLY A 226 -7.07 17.76 3.69
C GLY A 226 -7.38 18.31 5.08
N GLN A 227 -7.48 19.63 5.17
CA GLN A 227 -7.63 20.34 6.44
C GLN A 227 -8.82 19.84 7.27
N LYS A 228 -10.01 19.81 6.69
CA LYS A 228 -11.23 19.40 7.41
C LYS A 228 -11.26 17.91 7.76
N PRO A 229 -10.96 16.97 6.84
CA PRO A 229 -10.90 15.55 7.15
C PRO A 229 -9.90 15.23 8.27
N THR A 230 -8.68 15.73 8.18
CA THR A 230 -7.64 15.53 9.20
C THR A 230 -8.04 16.12 10.54
N ALA A 231 -8.55 17.37 10.55
CA ALA A 231 -9.04 18.01 11.78
C ALA A 231 -10.17 17.22 12.44
N THR A 232 -11.07 16.63 11.65
CA THR A 232 -12.18 15.81 12.19
C THR A 232 -11.64 14.62 12.97
N SER A 233 -10.66 13.90 12.45
CA SER A 233 -10.05 12.74 13.14
C SER A 233 -9.22 13.16 14.35
N VAL A 234 -8.47 14.26 14.27
CA VAL A 234 -7.72 14.82 15.41
C VAL A 234 -8.67 15.23 16.54
N VAL A 235 -9.74 15.95 16.24
CA VAL A 235 -10.73 16.37 17.25
C VAL A 235 -11.45 15.15 17.82
N ALA A 236 -11.77 14.14 17.01
CA ALA A 236 -12.35 12.90 17.51
C ALA A 236 -11.44 12.17 18.52
N ASP A 237 -10.13 12.20 18.30
CA ASP A 237 -9.15 11.66 19.25
C ASP A 237 -9.13 12.46 20.56
N ILE A 238 -9.17 13.78 20.48
CA ILE A 238 -9.27 14.64 21.67
C ILE A 238 -10.53 14.33 22.48
N VAL A 239 -11.68 14.27 21.81
CA VAL A 239 -12.97 13.93 22.45
C VAL A 239 -12.90 12.56 23.12
N ARG A 240 -12.27 11.59 22.50
CA ARG A 240 -12.08 10.26 23.09
C ARG A 240 -11.20 10.28 24.33
N ILE A 241 -10.09 11.02 24.31
CA ILE A 241 -9.24 11.19 25.50
C ILE A 241 -10.05 11.79 26.65
N VAL A 242 -10.82 12.87 26.40
CA VAL A 242 -11.66 13.50 27.41
C VAL A 242 -12.69 12.53 27.99
N ARG A 243 -13.37 11.75 27.17
CA ARG A 243 -14.33 10.73 27.64
C ARG A 243 -13.64 9.69 28.52
N ARG A 244 -12.50 9.16 28.09
CA ARG A 244 -11.74 8.15 28.86
C ARG A 244 -11.19 8.67 30.17
N LEU A 245 -10.83 9.96 30.22
CA LEU A 245 -10.46 10.63 31.48
C LEU A 245 -11.65 10.66 32.44
N ASN A 246 -12.83 11.03 31.95
CA ASN A 246 -14.06 11.07 32.77
C ASN A 246 -14.47 9.69 33.28
N ASP A 247 -14.30 8.66 32.45
CA ASP A 247 -14.66 7.28 32.76
C ASP A 247 -13.57 6.55 33.57
N GLY A 248 -12.41 7.18 33.83
CA GLY A 248 -11.28 6.56 34.52
C GLY A 248 -10.63 5.38 33.77
N THR A 249 -10.74 5.36 32.44
CA THR A 249 -10.26 4.27 31.57
C THR A 249 -9.02 4.63 30.76
N ILE A 250 -8.40 5.77 31.02
CA ILE A 250 -7.15 6.16 30.38
C ILE A 250 -6.03 5.15 30.68
N GLY A 251 -5.12 4.92 29.77
CA GLY A 251 -4.04 3.95 29.92
C GLY A 251 -4.42 2.49 29.57
N LYS A 252 -5.68 2.23 29.23
CA LYS A 252 -6.14 0.96 28.63
C LYS A 252 -6.39 1.23 27.15
N ASP A 253 -5.33 1.40 26.39
CA ASP A 253 -5.47 1.88 25.03
C ASP A 253 -5.67 0.75 24.01
N PHE A 254 -6.26 1.12 22.89
CA PHE A 254 -6.65 0.21 21.81
C PHE A 254 -5.53 0.00 20.79
N ASN A 255 -4.39 0.67 20.95
CA ASN A 255 -3.29 0.70 19.99
C ASN A 255 -2.03 -0.02 20.52
N GLU A 256 -2.23 -1.08 21.29
CA GLU A 256 -1.13 -1.90 21.79
C GLU A 256 -0.64 -2.89 20.71
N TYR A 257 0.66 -3.19 20.72
CA TYR A 257 1.20 -4.36 20.01
C TYR A 257 0.89 -5.59 20.84
N SER A 258 0.06 -6.49 20.31
CA SER A 258 -0.47 -7.65 21.03
C SER A 258 0.15 -8.97 20.61
N ARG A 259 0.92 -8.98 19.50
CA ARG A 259 1.54 -10.17 18.94
C ARG A 259 3.00 -9.89 18.59
N GLU A 260 3.84 -10.92 18.75
CA GLU A 260 5.20 -10.91 18.23
C GLU A 260 5.18 -10.90 16.70
N LEU A 261 6.09 -10.11 16.09
CA LEU A 261 6.23 -10.06 14.64
C LEU A 261 6.79 -11.37 14.11
N VAL A 262 6.06 -11.97 13.19
CA VAL A 262 6.53 -13.09 12.37
C VAL A 262 6.31 -12.73 10.91
N LEU A 263 7.38 -12.54 10.17
CA LEU A 263 7.32 -12.29 8.73
C LEU A 263 7.09 -13.58 7.96
N ALA A 264 6.31 -13.49 6.90
CA ALA A 264 6.00 -14.63 6.04
C ALA A 264 7.23 -15.14 5.28
N ASN A 265 7.32 -16.45 5.11
CA ASN A 265 8.30 -17.02 4.19
C ASN A 265 7.95 -16.63 2.75
N PRO A 266 8.93 -16.27 1.90
CA PRO A 266 8.67 -15.90 0.50
C PRO A 266 7.92 -16.97 -0.32
N GLU A 267 8.01 -18.23 0.06
CA GLU A 267 7.30 -19.35 -0.58
C GLU A 267 5.79 -19.38 -0.27
N ASP A 268 5.38 -18.76 0.84
CA ASP A 268 3.98 -18.68 1.26
C ASP A 268 3.28 -17.41 0.77
N VAL A 269 4.05 -16.42 0.28
CA VAL A 269 3.53 -15.19 -0.32
C VAL A 269 3.29 -15.45 -1.81
N LYS A 270 2.03 -15.61 -2.19
CA LYS A 270 1.63 -16.01 -3.55
C LYS A 270 0.75 -14.98 -4.20
N ALA A 271 1.02 -14.68 -5.48
CA ALA A 271 0.20 -13.80 -6.30
C ALA A 271 0.26 -14.21 -7.78
N ASN A 272 -0.65 -13.69 -8.58
CA ASN A 272 -0.50 -13.65 -10.03
C ASN A 272 0.29 -12.40 -10.39
N TYR A 273 1.08 -12.47 -11.44
CA TYR A 273 1.88 -11.34 -11.91
C TYR A 273 1.67 -11.08 -13.39
N TYR A 274 1.68 -9.80 -13.71
CA TYR A 274 1.75 -9.27 -15.06
C TYR A 274 3.21 -8.95 -15.38
N PHE A 275 3.64 -9.32 -16.57
CA PHE A 275 4.95 -9.00 -17.14
C PHE A 275 4.74 -8.32 -18.48
N SER A 276 5.35 -7.15 -18.69
CA SER A 276 5.49 -6.49 -19.98
C SER A 276 6.93 -6.65 -20.44
N ILE A 277 7.13 -7.33 -21.58
CA ILE A 277 8.44 -7.73 -22.06
C ILE A 277 8.57 -7.29 -23.52
N LEU A 278 9.65 -6.57 -23.83
CA LEU A 278 10.01 -6.27 -25.21
C LEU A 278 10.90 -7.41 -25.74
N ALA A 279 10.47 -8.00 -26.86
CA ALA A 279 11.15 -9.13 -27.48
C ALA A 279 11.41 -8.84 -28.97
N PRO A 280 12.49 -9.36 -29.59
CA PRO A 280 12.66 -9.25 -31.04
C PRO A 280 11.48 -9.87 -31.78
N ASP A 281 10.95 -9.18 -32.78
CA ASP A 281 9.85 -9.71 -33.60
C ASP A 281 10.36 -10.76 -34.61
N SER A 282 10.62 -11.95 -34.09
CA SER A 282 11.13 -13.07 -34.87
C SER A 282 10.60 -14.43 -34.37
N LYS A 283 10.61 -15.40 -35.25
CA LYS A 283 10.12 -16.75 -34.94
C LYS A 283 10.88 -17.36 -33.74
N GLY A 284 10.12 -17.96 -32.84
CA GLY A 284 10.67 -18.70 -31.69
C GLY A 284 10.90 -17.89 -30.42
N GLN A 285 10.67 -16.57 -30.41
CA GLN A 285 10.91 -15.77 -29.20
C GLN A 285 9.90 -16.09 -28.10
N VAL A 286 8.62 -16.25 -28.43
CA VAL A 286 7.59 -16.69 -27.47
C VAL A 286 7.91 -18.08 -26.90
N LEU A 287 8.49 -18.99 -27.70
CA LEU A 287 8.93 -20.29 -27.20
C LEU A 287 10.05 -20.14 -26.18
N LYS A 288 11.05 -19.29 -26.44
CA LYS A 288 12.13 -19.02 -25.49
C LYS A 288 11.61 -18.41 -24.19
N LEU A 289 10.67 -17.47 -24.25
CA LEU A 289 10.00 -16.93 -23.07
C LEU A 289 9.30 -18.05 -22.30
N ALA A 290 8.56 -18.91 -22.98
CA ALA A 290 7.89 -20.04 -22.34
C ALA A 290 8.88 -21.01 -21.66
N GLU A 291 10.04 -21.24 -22.25
CA GLU A 291 11.11 -22.06 -21.65
C GLU A 291 11.68 -21.40 -20.39
N ILE A 292 11.90 -20.07 -20.39
CA ILE A 292 12.39 -19.31 -19.23
C ILE A 292 11.40 -19.40 -18.06
N PHE A 293 10.11 -19.16 -18.32
CA PHE A 293 9.07 -19.27 -17.30
C PHE A 293 8.91 -20.70 -16.76
N ASN A 294 8.89 -21.68 -17.67
CA ASN A 294 8.79 -23.09 -17.30
C ASN A 294 9.98 -23.56 -16.45
N ALA A 295 11.18 -23.04 -16.68
CA ALA A 295 12.35 -23.34 -15.86
C ALA A 295 12.23 -22.88 -14.40
N GLN A 296 11.32 -21.95 -14.11
CA GLN A 296 10.96 -21.49 -12.77
C GLN A 296 9.65 -22.11 -12.25
N ASP A 297 9.12 -23.14 -12.94
CA ASP A 297 7.83 -23.78 -12.63
C ASP A 297 6.66 -22.77 -12.65
N ILE A 298 6.68 -21.84 -13.61
CA ILE A 298 5.67 -20.80 -13.78
C ILE A 298 4.88 -21.06 -15.06
N SER A 299 3.57 -21.12 -14.95
CA SER A 299 2.65 -21.27 -16.09
C SER A 299 1.90 -19.97 -16.40
N PHE A 300 1.53 -19.82 -17.67
CA PHE A 300 0.77 -18.66 -18.15
C PHE A 300 -0.73 -18.84 -17.90
N LYS A 301 -1.37 -17.84 -17.32
CA LYS A 301 -2.83 -17.69 -17.33
C LYS A 301 -3.27 -17.03 -18.63
N GLN A 302 -2.48 -16.06 -19.12
CA GLN A 302 -2.77 -15.32 -20.35
C GLN A 302 -1.47 -14.84 -20.99
N ILE A 303 -1.44 -14.81 -22.30
CA ILE A 303 -0.38 -14.21 -23.12
C ILE A 303 -1.02 -13.36 -24.21
N LEU A 304 -0.49 -12.16 -24.41
CA LEU A 304 -0.84 -11.25 -25.48
C LEU A 304 0.44 -10.79 -26.18
N GLN A 305 0.45 -10.76 -27.47
CA GLN A 305 1.51 -10.14 -28.27
C GLN A 305 0.88 -9.02 -29.07
N GLU A 306 1.39 -7.83 -28.94
CA GLU A 306 0.96 -6.67 -29.70
C GLU A 306 1.83 -6.49 -30.93
N ASP A 307 1.25 -5.86 -31.97
CA ASP A 307 1.95 -5.57 -33.21
C ASP A 307 3.15 -4.64 -32.94
N SER A 308 4.23 -4.92 -33.64
CA SER A 308 5.51 -4.24 -33.48
C SER A 308 5.75 -3.18 -34.57
N ASP A 309 6.77 -2.37 -34.34
CA ASP A 309 7.35 -1.48 -35.38
C ASP A 309 8.21 -2.23 -36.44
N GLY A 310 8.19 -3.58 -36.40
CA GLY A 310 8.89 -4.47 -37.30
C GLY A 310 10.26 -4.95 -36.81
N GLN A 311 10.75 -4.48 -35.64
CA GLN A 311 11.99 -4.96 -35.03
C GLN A 311 11.74 -5.65 -33.67
N PHE A 312 10.86 -5.08 -32.85
CA PHE A 312 10.51 -5.60 -31.54
C PHE A 312 9.00 -5.68 -31.38
N ALA A 313 8.54 -6.66 -30.64
CA ALA A 313 7.14 -6.84 -30.26
C ALA A 313 7.00 -6.77 -28.74
N SER A 314 5.92 -6.14 -28.28
CA SER A 314 5.55 -6.18 -26.87
C SER A 314 4.84 -7.51 -26.58
N VAL A 315 5.35 -8.25 -25.61
CA VAL A 315 4.74 -9.51 -25.14
C VAL A 315 4.30 -9.31 -23.70
N VAL A 316 3.00 -9.41 -23.47
CA VAL A 316 2.41 -9.33 -22.15
C VAL A 316 2.02 -10.72 -21.67
N ILE A 317 2.44 -11.04 -20.44
CA ILE A 317 2.15 -12.34 -19.83
C ILE A 317 1.50 -12.09 -18.47
N ILE A 318 0.36 -12.74 -18.20
CA ILE A 318 -0.21 -12.89 -16.86
C ILE A 318 0.01 -14.35 -16.44
N THR A 319 0.62 -14.52 -15.26
CA THR A 319 0.91 -15.85 -14.71
C THR A 319 -0.28 -16.41 -13.94
N HIS A 320 -0.31 -17.73 -13.75
CA HIS A 320 -1.01 -18.34 -12.65
C HIS A 320 -0.31 -17.95 -11.34
N GLN A 321 -0.80 -18.44 -10.21
CA GLN A 321 -0.26 -18.12 -8.89
C GLN A 321 1.21 -18.56 -8.77
N VAL A 322 2.06 -17.62 -8.37
CA VAL A 322 3.52 -17.73 -8.26
C VAL A 322 3.92 -17.26 -6.87
N ASN A 323 4.87 -17.93 -6.22
CA ASN A 323 5.41 -17.46 -4.96
C ASN A 323 6.51 -16.40 -5.18
N GLN A 324 6.82 -15.66 -4.11
CA GLN A 324 7.75 -14.53 -4.20
C GLN A 324 9.18 -14.96 -4.60
N THR A 325 9.61 -16.18 -4.25
CA THR A 325 10.92 -16.74 -4.65
C THR A 325 10.95 -16.99 -6.15
N GLN A 326 9.92 -17.64 -6.69
CA GLN A 326 9.79 -17.89 -8.13
C GLN A 326 9.75 -16.57 -8.92
N PHE A 327 8.98 -15.58 -8.44
CA PHE A 327 8.91 -14.25 -9.06
C PHE A 327 10.29 -13.59 -9.13
N LYS A 328 11.02 -13.52 -8.02
CA LYS A 328 12.37 -12.92 -7.98
C LYS A 328 13.34 -13.62 -8.93
N ASN A 329 13.37 -14.94 -8.89
CA ASN A 329 14.24 -15.72 -9.78
C ASN A 329 13.90 -15.48 -11.26
N LEU A 330 12.62 -15.36 -11.60
CA LEU A 330 12.18 -15.08 -12.97
C LEU A 330 12.61 -13.68 -13.42
N VAL A 331 12.44 -12.64 -12.59
CA VAL A 331 12.88 -11.28 -12.89
C VAL A 331 14.38 -11.24 -13.13
N GLU A 332 15.18 -11.80 -12.22
CA GLU A 332 16.64 -11.89 -12.36
C GLU A 332 17.05 -12.63 -13.64
N LYS A 333 16.32 -13.69 -13.99
CA LYS A 333 16.57 -14.44 -15.22
C LYS A 333 16.25 -13.62 -16.46
N LEU A 334 15.12 -12.93 -16.51
CA LEU A 334 14.74 -12.06 -17.63
C LEU A 334 15.73 -10.91 -17.81
N ASP A 335 16.15 -10.26 -16.73
CA ASP A 335 17.14 -9.18 -16.75
C ASP A 335 18.52 -9.63 -17.26
N SER A 336 18.86 -10.91 -17.08
CA SER A 336 20.12 -11.50 -17.58
C SER A 336 20.07 -11.90 -19.07
N GLU A 337 18.90 -11.91 -19.69
CA GLU A 337 18.71 -12.37 -21.06
C GLU A 337 18.86 -11.21 -22.05
N ALA A 338 19.91 -11.22 -22.87
CA ALA A 338 20.22 -10.13 -23.81
C ALA A 338 19.17 -9.91 -24.92
N ASN A 339 18.25 -10.85 -25.14
CA ASN A 339 17.23 -10.78 -26.19
C ASN A 339 15.89 -10.23 -25.69
N PHE A 340 15.73 -10.06 -24.39
CA PHE A 340 14.48 -9.60 -23.79
C PHE A 340 14.75 -8.39 -22.90
N GLU A 341 13.86 -7.43 -22.93
CA GLU A 341 13.89 -6.29 -22.02
C GLU A 341 12.60 -6.36 -21.18
N LEU A 342 12.75 -6.55 -19.87
CA LEU A 342 11.64 -6.49 -18.94
C LEU A 342 11.27 -5.02 -18.71
N LEU A 343 10.13 -4.61 -19.25
CA LEU A 343 9.68 -3.21 -19.15
C LEU A 343 9.02 -2.95 -17.79
N ASN A 344 8.03 -3.77 -17.43
CA ASN A 344 7.29 -3.62 -16.19
C ASN A 344 6.79 -4.95 -15.63
N THR A 345 6.59 -4.96 -14.31
CA THR A 345 5.88 -6.04 -13.61
C THR A 345 4.85 -5.44 -12.67
N PHE A 346 3.66 -6.04 -12.63
CA PHE A 346 2.60 -5.67 -11.69
C PHE A 346 2.06 -6.91 -10.99
N LYS A 347 1.68 -6.73 -9.73
CA LYS A 347 0.88 -7.75 -9.05
C LYS A 347 -0.52 -7.75 -9.67
N VAL A 348 -1.13 -8.91 -9.83
CA VAL A 348 -2.51 -9.04 -10.31
C VAL A 348 -3.35 -9.58 -9.16
N LEU A 349 -4.33 -8.79 -8.72
CA LEU A 349 -5.25 -9.26 -7.70
C LEU A 349 -6.11 -10.37 -8.31
N GLY A 350 -6.05 -11.56 -7.71
CA GLY A 350 -6.85 -12.71 -8.10
C GLY A 350 -8.34 -12.50 -7.78
N GLU A 351 -9.19 -13.27 -8.48
CA GLU A 351 -10.60 -13.44 -8.10
C GLU A 351 -10.71 -14.31 -6.85
#